data_aa7f17069c3be3cd74799f965e4f0603
#
_entry.id   aa7f17069c3be3cd74799f965e4f0603
#
_cell.length_a   1.000
_cell.length_b   1.000
_cell.length_c   1.000
_cell.angle_alpha   90.00
_cell.angle_beta   90.00
_cell.angle_gamma   90.00
#
_symmetry.space_group_name_H-M   'P 1'
#
loop_
_entity.id
_entity.type
_entity.pdbx_description
1 polymer ?
#
loop_
_entity_poly.entity_id
_entity_poly.type
_entity_poly.pdbx_seq_one_letter_code
_entity_poly.pdbx_strand_id
1 'polypeptide(L)'
;MNTISFQPFIIGVAGGSGSGKSTVSQKVLAEFGTDMVSVVMQDDYYCDQTHLPPEVRPQTNYDHPQAFEWPLLVQHIQSLRNGQAIEMPEYDFTLHNRSDRTIPVKPAPVIVIEGLFALYDPDLRDLMSLKIFVDTASDIRFIRRMQRDIVERGRSVESVVGQYLETVRPMHKQFIEPTKRYADIIIPHGANGPAVDMITTKVASVIGQLQQP
;
A
#
# COMPACT_ATOMS: atom_id res chain seq x y z
N MET A 1 -17.57 -5.67 -33.45
CA MET A 1 -17.98 -5.59 -32.04
C MET A 1 -16.81 -4.93 -31.31
N ASN A 2 -16.95 -3.64 -30.95
CA ASN A 2 -15.95 -2.98 -30.09
C ASN A 2 -16.05 -3.60 -28.70
N THR A 3 -15.18 -4.51 -28.38
CA THR A 3 -14.93 -4.90 -26.98
C THR A 3 -14.42 -3.66 -26.27
N ILE A 4 -15.27 -3.04 -25.45
CA ILE A 4 -14.85 -2.01 -24.52
C ILE A 4 -13.79 -2.69 -23.65
N SER A 5 -12.53 -2.33 -23.84
CA SER A 5 -11.42 -2.85 -23.08
C SER A 5 -11.64 -2.42 -21.62
N PHE A 6 -11.80 -3.39 -20.71
CA PHE A 6 -11.82 -3.12 -19.27
C PHE A 6 -10.52 -2.40 -18.90
N GLN A 7 -10.62 -1.14 -18.50
CA GLN A 7 -9.47 -0.37 -18.02
C GLN A 7 -9.81 0.22 -16.65
N PRO A 8 -9.38 -0.42 -15.57
CA PRO A 8 -9.61 0.09 -14.23
C PRO A 8 -8.81 1.37 -13.98
N PHE A 9 -9.35 2.22 -13.12
CA PHE A 9 -8.65 3.39 -12.61
C PHE A 9 -7.74 2.97 -11.45
N ILE A 10 -6.42 3.01 -11.64
CA ILE A 10 -5.45 2.53 -10.67
C ILE A 10 -4.90 3.69 -9.85
N ILE A 11 -5.03 3.60 -8.53
CA ILE A 11 -4.57 4.62 -7.57
C ILE A 11 -3.43 4.05 -6.74
N GLY A 12 -2.27 4.71 -6.77
CA GLY A 12 -1.18 4.43 -5.85
C GLY A 12 -1.24 5.34 -4.62
N VAL A 13 -1.20 4.78 -3.42
CA VAL A 13 -1.21 5.52 -2.14
C VAL A 13 0.06 5.19 -1.37
N ALA A 14 1.04 6.09 -1.43
CA ALA A 14 2.31 5.97 -0.73
C ALA A 14 2.39 6.88 0.49
N GLY A 15 3.36 6.63 1.35
CA GLY A 15 3.65 7.44 2.53
C GLY A 15 4.32 6.63 3.62
N GLY A 16 4.98 7.30 4.55
CA GLY A 16 5.71 6.65 5.65
C GLY A 16 4.80 5.83 6.56
N SER A 17 5.41 4.90 7.32
CA SER A 17 4.69 4.16 8.36
C SER A 17 4.01 5.13 9.33
N GLY A 18 2.74 4.93 9.65
CA GLY A 18 1.95 5.82 10.50
C GLY A 18 1.45 7.11 9.81
N SER A 19 1.63 7.28 8.49
CA SER A 19 1.16 8.48 7.77
C SER A 19 -0.36 8.56 7.62
N GLY A 20 -1.07 7.42 7.67
CA GLY A 20 -2.52 7.36 7.44
C GLY A 20 -2.92 6.92 6.03
N LYS A 21 -1.98 6.39 5.23
CA LYS A 21 -2.26 5.85 3.89
C LYS A 21 -3.33 4.75 3.90
N SER A 22 -3.25 3.80 4.85
CA SER A 22 -4.25 2.73 4.98
C SER A 22 -5.64 3.25 5.34
N THR A 23 -5.71 4.36 6.09
CA THR A 23 -6.99 5.03 6.37
C THR A 23 -7.62 5.62 5.10
N VAL A 24 -6.81 6.13 4.16
CA VAL A 24 -7.31 6.63 2.87
C VAL A 24 -7.91 5.47 2.07
N SER A 25 -7.16 4.38 1.88
CA SER A 25 -7.62 3.20 1.11
C SER A 25 -8.86 2.56 1.72
N GLN A 26 -8.89 2.41 3.06
CA GLN A 26 -10.04 1.85 3.78
C GLN A 26 -11.30 2.71 3.65
N LYS A 27 -11.18 4.04 3.69
CA LYS A 27 -12.34 4.93 3.50
C LYS A 27 -12.90 4.84 2.09
N VAL A 28 -12.04 4.78 1.06
CA VAL A 28 -12.47 4.57 -0.32
C VAL A 28 -13.18 3.22 -0.46
N LEU A 29 -12.61 2.14 0.09
CA LEU A 29 -13.22 0.81 0.06
C LEU A 29 -14.57 0.78 0.79
N ALA A 30 -14.65 1.41 1.97
CA ALA A 30 -15.87 1.44 2.78
C ALA A 30 -17.03 2.19 2.10
N GLU A 31 -16.71 3.22 1.30
CA GLU A 31 -17.73 4.02 0.60
C GLU A 31 -18.29 3.31 -0.64
N PHE A 32 -17.44 2.61 -1.40
CA PHE A 32 -17.86 2.03 -2.69
C PHE A 32 -18.03 0.50 -2.68
N GLY A 33 -17.48 -0.18 -1.68
CA GLY A 33 -17.56 -1.64 -1.55
C GLY A 33 -16.61 -2.40 -2.47
N THR A 34 -16.52 -3.71 -2.24
CA THR A 34 -15.58 -4.63 -2.92
C THR A 34 -15.91 -4.91 -4.39
N ASP A 35 -17.13 -4.63 -4.82
CA ASP A 35 -17.52 -4.79 -6.23
C ASP A 35 -16.98 -3.63 -7.10
N MET A 36 -16.73 -2.48 -6.50
CA MET A 36 -16.26 -1.28 -7.20
C MET A 36 -14.80 -0.96 -6.94
N VAL A 37 -14.24 -1.42 -5.80
CA VAL A 37 -12.87 -1.11 -5.39
C VAL A 37 -12.15 -2.37 -4.93
N SER A 38 -11.02 -2.68 -5.56
CA SER A 38 -10.07 -3.67 -5.07
C SER A 38 -8.89 -2.98 -4.38
N VAL A 39 -8.46 -3.49 -3.24
CA VAL A 39 -7.29 -2.97 -2.52
C VAL A 39 -6.19 -4.02 -2.52
N VAL A 40 -5.01 -3.62 -2.96
CA VAL A 40 -3.79 -4.42 -2.95
C VAL A 40 -2.81 -3.80 -1.94
N MET A 41 -2.54 -4.54 -0.88
CA MET A 41 -1.62 -4.12 0.18
C MET A 41 -0.20 -4.52 -0.19
N GLN A 42 0.71 -3.56 -0.37
CA GLN A 42 2.10 -3.86 -0.68
C GLN A 42 2.79 -4.68 0.42
N ASP A 43 2.39 -4.48 1.68
CA ASP A 43 2.98 -5.19 2.82
C ASP A 43 2.77 -6.72 2.75
N ASP A 44 1.80 -7.21 1.96
CA ASP A 44 1.62 -8.64 1.70
C ASP A 44 2.63 -9.20 0.69
N TYR A 45 3.36 -8.33 -0.02
CA TYR A 45 4.39 -8.70 -1.01
C TYR A 45 5.82 -8.67 -0.47
N TYR A 46 6.03 -8.70 0.84
CA TYR A 46 7.37 -8.99 1.35
C TYR A 46 7.87 -10.33 0.81
N CYS A 47 9.17 -10.42 0.52
CA CYS A 47 9.77 -11.65 0.03
C CYS A 47 9.55 -12.82 0.99
N ASP A 48 9.35 -14.01 0.44
CA ASP A 48 9.33 -15.25 1.23
C ASP A 48 10.71 -15.50 1.84
N GLN A 49 10.71 -15.73 3.15
CA GLN A 49 11.91 -15.98 3.94
C GLN A 49 11.93 -17.40 4.55
N THR A 50 11.16 -18.34 3.97
CA THR A 50 11.10 -19.73 4.43
C THR A 50 12.49 -20.39 4.48
N HIS A 51 13.41 -19.94 3.63
CA HIS A 51 14.80 -20.38 3.62
C HIS A 51 15.65 -19.90 4.82
N LEU A 52 15.17 -18.90 5.58
CA LEU A 52 15.84 -18.38 6.76
C LEU A 52 15.27 -19.01 8.04
N PRO A 53 16.12 -19.28 9.05
CA PRO A 53 15.65 -19.67 10.39
C PRO A 53 14.71 -18.61 10.98
N PRO A 54 13.65 -19.00 11.72
CA PRO A 54 12.66 -18.06 12.25
C PRO A 54 13.27 -16.94 13.11
N GLU A 55 14.33 -17.22 13.86
CA GLU A 55 15.02 -16.25 14.73
C GLU A 55 15.84 -15.20 13.95
N VAL A 56 16.14 -15.46 12.68
CA VAL A 56 16.88 -14.53 11.80
C VAL A 56 15.94 -13.59 11.06
N ARG A 57 14.73 -14.03 10.72
CA ARG A 57 13.75 -13.25 9.95
C ARG A 57 13.46 -11.87 10.53
N PRO A 58 13.32 -11.68 11.86
CA PRO A 58 13.09 -10.34 12.44
C PRO A 58 14.24 -9.35 12.23
N GLN A 59 15.44 -9.82 11.86
CA GLN A 59 16.62 -8.97 11.60
C GLN A 59 16.62 -8.39 10.17
N THR A 60 15.71 -8.85 9.31
CA THR A 60 15.56 -8.31 7.95
C THR A 60 15.11 -6.86 8.00
N ASN A 61 15.71 -6.01 7.15
CA ASN A 61 15.30 -4.62 7.01
C ASN A 61 14.04 -4.52 6.14
N TYR A 62 12.87 -4.65 6.76
CA TYR A 62 11.57 -4.54 6.09
C TYR A 62 11.21 -3.13 5.60
N ASP A 63 11.99 -2.13 5.97
CA ASP A 63 11.84 -0.76 5.50
C ASP A 63 12.74 -0.46 4.28
N HIS A 64 13.41 -1.49 3.71
CA HIS A 64 14.22 -1.38 2.50
C HIS A 64 13.45 -1.90 1.28
N PRO A 65 13.55 -1.26 0.08
CA PRO A 65 12.84 -1.71 -1.12
C PRO A 65 13.14 -3.15 -1.55
N GLN A 66 14.34 -3.66 -1.27
CA GLN A 66 14.72 -5.05 -1.58
C GLN A 66 13.96 -6.10 -0.75
N ALA A 67 13.24 -5.70 0.29
CA ALA A 67 12.42 -6.63 1.07
C ALA A 67 11.14 -7.07 0.32
N PHE A 68 10.82 -6.47 -0.83
CA PHE A 68 9.58 -6.71 -1.56
C PHE A 68 9.80 -7.48 -2.86
N GLU A 69 8.87 -8.37 -3.18
CA GLU A 69 8.82 -9.11 -4.44
C GLU A 69 8.12 -8.30 -5.53
N TRP A 70 8.84 -7.33 -6.08
CA TRP A 70 8.34 -6.41 -7.10
C TRP A 70 7.78 -7.09 -8.35
N PRO A 71 8.44 -8.11 -8.94
CA PRO A 71 7.92 -8.76 -10.14
C PRO A 71 6.53 -9.34 -9.93
N LEU A 72 6.29 -9.98 -8.78
CA LEU A 72 4.98 -10.55 -8.45
C LEU A 72 3.91 -9.46 -8.27
N LEU A 73 4.24 -8.37 -7.56
CA LEU A 73 3.32 -7.26 -7.38
C LEU A 73 2.93 -6.64 -8.72
N VAL A 74 3.89 -6.31 -9.56
CA VAL A 74 3.65 -5.74 -10.90
C VAL A 74 2.80 -6.69 -11.75
N GLN A 75 3.13 -7.99 -11.78
CA GLN A 75 2.37 -9.01 -12.49
C GLN A 75 0.91 -9.07 -12.02
N HIS A 76 0.67 -9.03 -10.71
CA HIS A 76 -0.67 -9.07 -10.14
C HIS A 76 -1.48 -7.83 -10.53
N ILE A 77 -0.88 -6.64 -10.48
CA ILE A 77 -1.57 -5.42 -10.92
C ILE A 77 -1.89 -5.45 -12.42
N GLN A 78 -0.98 -5.98 -13.25
CA GLN A 78 -1.24 -6.18 -14.68
C GLN A 78 -2.38 -7.17 -14.92
N SER A 79 -2.45 -8.26 -14.16
CA SER A 79 -3.55 -9.23 -14.24
C SER A 79 -4.89 -8.60 -13.89
N LEU A 80 -4.97 -7.87 -12.78
CA LEU A 80 -6.18 -7.14 -12.39
C LEU A 80 -6.59 -6.10 -13.43
N ARG A 81 -5.61 -5.38 -14.00
CA ARG A 81 -5.84 -4.42 -15.08
C ARG A 81 -6.46 -5.07 -16.32
N ASN A 82 -6.09 -6.31 -16.59
CA ASN A 82 -6.60 -7.11 -17.71
C ASN A 82 -7.91 -7.87 -17.38
N GLY A 83 -8.54 -7.57 -16.24
CA GLY A 83 -9.79 -8.22 -15.83
C GLY A 83 -9.62 -9.62 -15.26
N GLN A 84 -8.40 -10.02 -14.86
CA GLN A 84 -8.11 -11.32 -14.29
C GLN A 84 -8.00 -11.23 -12.77
N ALA A 85 -8.64 -12.14 -12.04
CA ALA A 85 -8.48 -12.26 -10.60
C ALA A 85 -7.08 -12.79 -10.25
N ILE A 86 -6.62 -12.44 -9.06
CA ILE A 86 -5.32 -12.87 -8.52
C ILE A 86 -5.48 -13.53 -7.15
N GLU A 87 -4.49 -14.32 -6.79
CA GLU A 87 -4.29 -14.84 -5.44
C GLU A 87 -3.14 -14.04 -4.79
N MET A 88 -3.52 -12.95 -4.10
CA MET A 88 -2.55 -12.10 -3.40
C MET A 88 -1.93 -12.88 -2.24
N PRO A 89 -0.60 -12.85 -2.05
CA PRO A 89 0.01 -13.47 -0.88
C PRO A 89 -0.53 -12.83 0.42
N GLU A 90 -0.51 -13.59 1.50
CA GLU A 90 -0.79 -13.09 2.84
C GLU A 90 0.50 -13.10 3.67
N TYR A 91 0.86 -11.96 4.27
CA TYR A 91 2.05 -11.86 5.09
C TYR A 91 1.72 -11.94 6.58
N ASP A 92 2.36 -12.88 7.28
CA ASP A 92 2.23 -13.03 8.73
C ASP A 92 3.32 -12.23 9.45
N PHE A 93 2.92 -11.10 10.04
CA PHE A 93 3.82 -10.22 10.79
C PHE A 93 4.35 -10.84 12.09
N THR A 94 3.71 -11.90 12.62
CA THR A 94 4.15 -12.59 13.81
C THR A 94 5.28 -13.57 13.50
N LEU A 95 5.16 -14.25 12.35
CA LEU A 95 6.16 -15.20 11.86
C LEU A 95 7.25 -14.54 11.03
N HIS A 96 7.11 -13.26 10.71
CA HIS A 96 7.99 -12.52 9.81
C HIS A 96 8.20 -13.27 8.48
N ASN A 97 7.11 -13.81 7.93
CA ASN A 97 7.15 -14.56 6.66
C ASN A 97 5.79 -14.52 5.96
N ARG A 98 5.78 -14.92 4.68
CA ARG A 98 4.52 -15.23 3.99
C ARG A 98 3.85 -16.44 4.62
N SER A 99 2.54 -16.40 4.71
CA SER A 99 1.73 -17.56 5.07
C SER A 99 1.53 -18.46 3.83
N ASP A 100 1.11 -19.71 4.06
CA ASP A 100 0.70 -20.62 2.97
C ASP A 100 -0.66 -20.25 2.37
N ARG A 101 -1.33 -19.25 2.93
CA ARG A 101 -2.63 -18.77 2.46
C ARG A 101 -2.47 -17.64 1.47
N THR A 102 -3.47 -17.50 0.61
CA THR A 102 -3.61 -16.36 -0.30
C THR A 102 -4.94 -15.65 -0.07
N ILE A 103 -5.01 -14.42 -0.52
CA ILE A 103 -6.21 -13.60 -0.46
C ILE A 103 -6.72 -13.40 -1.89
N PRO A 104 -7.89 -13.95 -2.25
CA PRO A 104 -8.44 -13.75 -3.59
C PRO A 104 -8.84 -12.28 -3.79
N VAL A 105 -8.32 -11.65 -4.83
CA VAL A 105 -8.65 -10.29 -5.23
C VAL A 105 -9.24 -10.31 -6.64
N LYS A 106 -10.46 -9.81 -6.77
CA LYS A 106 -11.15 -9.71 -8.06
C LYS A 106 -10.83 -8.39 -8.74
N PRO A 107 -10.82 -8.34 -10.08
CA PRO A 107 -10.73 -7.07 -10.80
C PRO A 107 -11.96 -6.21 -10.49
N ALA A 108 -11.73 -4.91 -10.29
CA ALA A 108 -12.77 -3.93 -10.00
C ALA A 108 -12.53 -2.65 -10.82
N PRO A 109 -13.56 -1.81 -11.04
CA PRO A 109 -13.42 -0.53 -11.73
C PRO A 109 -12.32 0.39 -11.18
N VAL A 110 -12.07 0.30 -9.87
CA VAL A 110 -10.99 1.03 -9.21
C VAL A 110 -10.08 0.04 -8.48
N ILE A 111 -8.77 0.18 -8.65
CA ILE A 111 -7.76 -0.60 -7.94
C ILE A 111 -6.93 0.37 -7.11
N VAL A 112 -6.83 0.13 -5.81
CA VAL A 112 -5.99 0.91 -4.89
C VAL A 112 -4.79 0.08 -4.49
N ILE A 113 -3.58 0.56 -4.77
CA ILE A 113 -2.31 -0.02 -4.33
C ILE A 113 -1.82 0.81 -3.16
N GLU A 114 -1.72 0.23 -1.98
CA GLU A 114 -1.29 0.92 -0.76
C GLU A 114 0.02 0.34 -0.24
N GLY A 115 0.96 1.21 0.08
CA GLY A 115 2.21 0.76 0.71
C GLY A 115 3.25 1.86 0.91
N LEU A 116 4.30 1.52 1.66
CA LEU A 116 5.43 2.43 1.90
C LEU A 116 6.07 2.89 0.58
N PHE A 117 6.21 1.94 -0.33
CA PHE A 117 6.91 2.09 -1.60
C PHE A 117 5.98 2.01 -2.81
N ALA A 118 4.68 2.24 -2.65
CA ALA A 118 3.74 2.16 -3.77
C ALA A 118 4.15 3.04 -4.97
N LEU A 119 4.88 4.15 -4.73
CA LEU A 119 5.42 5.02 -5.77
C LEU A 119 6.91 4.83 -6.04
N TYR A 120 7.55 3.76 -5.54
CA TYR A 120 8.99 3.57 -5.69
C TYR A 120 9.37 2.94 -7.03
N ASP A 121 8.72 1.85 -7.39
CA ASP A 121 9.02 1.09 -8.60
C ASP A 121 8.48 1.78 -9.86
N PRO A 122 9.28 1.99 -10.91
CA PRO A 122 8.84 2.67 -12.13
C PRO A 122 7.77 1.88 -12.88
N ASP A 123 7.90 0.56 -13.01
CA ASP A 123 6.96 -0.26 -13.77
C ASP A 123 5.59 -0.26 -13.09
N LEU A 124 5.58 -0.27 -11.75
CA LEU A 124 4.34 -0.14 -10.98
C LEU A 124 3.70 1.25 -11.14
N ARG A 125 4.52 2.33 -11.12
CA ARG A 125 4.02 3.70 -11.31
C ARG A 125 3.38 3.91 -12.67
N ASP A 126 3.93 3.30 -13.73
CA ASP A 126 3.45 3.43 -15.10
C ASP A 126 2.06 2.78 -15.31
N LEU A 127 1.65 1.91 -14.40
CA LEU A 127 0.31 1.34 -14.37
C LEU A 127 -0.73 2.28 -13.71
N MET A 128 -0.30 3.29 -12.95
CA MET A 128 -1.17 4.12 -12.12
C MET A 128 -1.78 5.28 -12.89
N SER A 129 -3.10 5.47 -12.73
CA SER A 129 -3.86 6.62 -13.21
C SER A 129 -3.77 7.83 -12.28
N LEU A 130 -3.55 7.58 -10.97
CA LEU A 130 -3.43 8.61 -9.94
C LEU A 130 -2.43 8.16 -8.87
N LYS A 131 -1.50 9.04 -8.55
CA LYS A 131 -0.44 8.82 -7.56
C LYS A 131 -0.59 9.78 -6.39
N ILE A 132 -0.79 9.24 -5.20
CA ILE A 132 -1.03 10.00 -3.97
C ILE A 132 0.10 9.74 -2.98
N PHE A 133 0.63 10.80 -2.39
CA PHE A 133 1.57 10.70 -1.28
C PHE A 133 0.94 11.30 -0.01
N VAL A 134 0.84 10.48 1.04
CA VAL A 134 0.32 10.92 2.35
C VAL A 134 1.48 11.42 3.20
N ASP A 135 1.56 12.75 3.33
CA ASP A 135 2.66 13.46 4.00
C ASP A 135 2.26 13.89 5.41
N THR A 136 2.73 13.14 6.39
CA THR A 136 2.49 13.40 7.82
C THR A 136 3.84 13.64 8.50
N ALA A 137 3.90 14.61 9.40
CA ALA A 137 5.09 14.94 10.18
C ALA A 137 5.67 13.72 10.90
N SER A 138 6.99 13.64 10.99
CA SER A 138 7.71 12.44 11.45
C SER A 138 7.42 12.07 12.91
N ASP A 139 7.20 13.06 13.78
CA ASP A 139 6.80 12.89 15.18
C ASP A 139 5.41 12.25 15.31
N ILE A 140 4.44 12.73 14.55
CA ILE A 140 3.08 12.16 14.50
C ILE A 140 3.11 10.73 13.95
N ARG A 141 3.87 10.48 12.89
CA ARG A 141 4.04 9.13 12.33
C ARG A 141 4.65 8.17 13.34
N PHE A 142 5.68 8.63 14.06
CA PHE A 142 6.34 7.84 15.08
C PHE A 142 5.39 7.48 16.24
N ILE A 143 4.63 8.46 16.75
CA ILE A 143 3.65 8.24 17.83
C ILE A 143 2.61 7.19 17.39
N ARG A 144 2.03 7.36 16.20
CA ARG A 144 1.03 6.42 15.67
C ARG A 144 1.58 5.01 15.47
N ARG A 145 2.80 4.91 14.91
CA ARG A 145 3.49 3.62 14.75
C ARG A 145 3.76 2.97 16.10
N MET A 146 4.26 3.72 17.08
CA MET A 146 4.55 3.21 18.43
C MET A 146 3.28 2.67 19.09
N GLN A 147 2.19 3.43 19.06
CA GLN A 147 0.90 2.99 19.62
C GLN A 147 0.41 1.69 18.96
N ARG A 148 0.40 1.63 17.63
CA ARG A 148 0.01 0.43 16.89
C ARG A 148 0.90 -0.77 17.22
N ASP A 149 2.23 -0.61 17.15
CA ASP A 149 3.15 -1.72 17.31
C ASP A 149 3.14 -2.28 18.75
N ILE A 150 2.86 -1.46 19.77
CA ILE A 150 2.67 -1.90 21.15
C ILE A 150 1.33 -2.63 21.29
N VAL A 151 0.21 -2.03 20.85
CA VAL A 151 -1.14 -2.55 21.10
C VAL A 151 -1.46 -3.75 20.22
N GLU A 152 -1.13 -3.70 18.93
CA GLU A 152 -1.55 -4.71 17.95
C GLU A 152 -0.49 -5.81 17.73
N ARG A 153 0.81 -5.48 17.94
CA ARG A 153 1.93 -6.40 17.67
C ARG A 153 2.68 -6.84 18.92
N GLY A 154 2.26 -6.38 20.10
CA GLY A 154 2.84 -6.78 21.39
C GLY A 154 4.32 -6.41 21.59
N ARG A 155 4.82 -5.37 20.88
CA ARG A 155 6.23 -4.96 20.93
C ARG A 155 6.52 -4.08 22.15
N SER A 156 7.75 -4.11 22.65
CA SER A 156 8.18 -3.17 23.69
C SER A 156 8.51 -1.79 23.10
N VAL A 157 8.44 -0.75 23.93
CA VAL A 157 8.80 0.63 23.55
C VAL A 157 10.24 0.68 23.05
N GLU A 158 11.18 0.02 23.76
CA GLU A 158 12.60 -0.02 23.42
C GLU A 158 12.82 -0.63 22.02
N SER A 159 12.10 -1.73 21.71
CA SER A 159 12.17 -2.39 20.41
C SER A 159 11.66 -1.49 19.27
N VAL A 160 10.55 -0.76 19.50
CA VAL A 160 9.99 0.15 18.49
C VAL A 160 10.89 1.35 18.27
N VAL A 161 11.43 1.94 19.35
CA VAL A 161 12.37 3.09 19.29
C VAL A 161 13.67 2.69 18.59
N GLY A 162 14.27 1.54 18.97
CA GLY A 162 15.49 1.03 18.33
C GLY A 162 15.30 0.87 16.83
N GLN A 163 14.29 0.12 16.39
CA GLN A 163 14.00 -0.08 14.98
C GLN A 163 13.73 1.24 14.24
N TYR A 164 13.01 2.19 14.87
CA TYR A 164 12.74 3.48 14.25
C TYR A 164 14.02 4.26 13.93
N LEU A 165 14.98 4.25 14.84
CA LEU A 165 16.24 4.97 14.67
C LEU A 165 17.18 4.24 13.70
N GLU A 166 17.24 2.92 13.76
CA GLU A 166 18.16 2.10 12.99
C GLU A 166 17.71 1.89 11.52
N THR A 167 16.42 1.67 11.29
CA THR A 167 15.93 1.35 9.94
C THR A 167 14.84 2.28 9.44
N VAL A 168 13.74 2.46 10.16
CA VAL A 168 12.54 3.16 9.66
C VAL A 168 12.84 4.58 9.22
N ARG A 169 13.49 5.37 10.07
CA ARG A 169 13.80 6.77 9.79
C ARG A 169 14.85 6.94 8.68
N PRO A 170 15.98 6.21 8.66
CA PRO A 170 16.93 6.26 7.56
C PRO A 170 16.31 5.84 6.23
N MET A 171 15.59 4.70 6.20
CA MET A 171 14.98 4.18 4.98
C MET A 171 13.88 5.10 4.45
N HIS A 172 13.09 5.72 5.34
CA HIS A 172 12.12 6.73 4.94
C HIS A 172 12.80 7.88 4.18
N LYS A 173 13.88 8.44 4.74
CA LYS A 173 14.60 9.57 4.11
C LYS A 173 15.25 9.18 2.79
N GLN A 174 15.78 7.96 2.73
CA GLN A 174 16.52 7.50 1.56
C GLN A 174 15.62 7.05 0.41
N PHE A 175 14.51 6.37 0.70
CA PHE A 175 13.73 5.68 -0.32
C PHE A 175 12.27 6.15 -0.41
N ILE A 176 11.60 6.43 0.72
CA ILE A 176 10.16 6.75 0.71
C ILE A 176 9.92 8.22 0.38
N GLU A 177 10.52 9.13 1.13
CA GLU A 177 10.33 10.56 0.96
C GLU A 177 10.69 11.06 -0.45
N PRO A 178 11.75 10.58 -1.12
CA PRO A 178 12.04 10.98 -2.50
C PRO A 178 10.96 10.60 -3.51
N THR A 179 10.10 9.60 -3.22
CA THR A 179 9.01 9.22 -4.12
C THR A 179 7.88 10.23 -4.17
N LYS A 180 7.81 11.13 -3.20
CA LYS A 180 6.86 12.25 -3.16
C LYS A 180 6.87 13.10 -4.44
N ARG A 181 8.02 13.21 -5.11
CA ARG A 181 8.16 13.90 -6.40
C ARG A 181 7.36 13.29 -7.54
N TYR A 182 6.96 12.03 -7.41
CA TYR A 182 6.17 11.33 -8.43
C TYR A 182 4.65 11.42 -8.16
N ALA A 183 4.25 11.97 -7.01
CA ALA A 183 2.85 12.09 -6.65
C ALA A 183 2.16 13.19 -7.45
N ASP A 184 0.95 12.90 -7.95
CA ASP A 184 0.06 13.88 -8.55
C ASP A 184 -0.63 14.72 -7.46
N ILE A 185 -0.86 14.10 -6.26
CA ILE A 185 -1.48 14.74 -5.10
C ILE A 185 -0.67 14.43 -3.85
N ILE A 186 -0.40 15.46 -3.05
CA ILE A 186 0.20 15.33 -1.72
C ILE A 186 -0.88 15.67 -0.69
N ILE A 187 -1.16 14.73 0.23
CA ILE A 187 -2.12 14.94 1.32
C ILE A 187 -1.33 15.29 2.59
N PRO A 188 -1.40 16.54 3.06
CA PRO A 188 -0.76 16.93 4.30
C PRO A 188 -1.53 16.42 5.52
N HIS A 189 -0.81 16.18 6.62
CA HIS A 189 -1.39 15.84 7.93
C HIS A 189 -2.15 14.50 8.00
N GLY A 190 -1.91 13.59 7.06
CA GLY A 190 -2.57 12.28 7.04
C GLY A 190 -3.94 12.27 6.36
N ALA A 191 -4.75 11.26 6.60
CA ALA A 191 -6.06 11.09 5.98
C ALA A 191 -7.09 12.09 6.56
N ASN A 192 -6.89 13.39 6.32
CA ASN A 192 -7.85 14.42 6.74
C ASN A 192 -9.15 14.36 5.91
N GLY A 193 -10.25 14.82 6.49
CA GLY A 193 -11.58 14.76 5.87
C GLY A 193 -11.63 15.36 4.46
N PRO A 194 -11.27 16.65 4.28
CA PRO A 194 -11.33 17.27 2.96
C PRO A 194 -10.53 16.55 1.85
N ALA A 195 -9.36 16.00 2.19
CA ALA A 195 -8.56 15.26 1.22
C ALA A 195 -9.21 13.92 0.85
N VAL A 196 -9.79 13.22 1.82
CA VAL A 196 -10.52 11.98 1.57
C VAL A 196 -11.76 12.25 0.72
N ASP A 197 -12.55 13.28 1.06
CA ASP A 197 -13.75 13.67 0.32
C ASP A 197 -13.42 14.01 -1.15
N MET A 198 -12.28 14.64 -1.41
CA MET A 198 -11.82 14.89 -2.77
C MET A 198 -11.48 13.60 -3.53
N ILE A 199 -10.83 12.65 -2.87
CA ILE A 199 -10.48 11.36 -3.48
C ILE A 199 -11.75 10.56 -3.77
N THR A 200 -12.67 10.45 -2.80
CA THR A 200 -13.93 9.71 -2.96
C THR A 200 -14.81 10.34 -4.04
N THR A 201 -14.87 11.66 -4.12
CA THR A 201 -15.54 12.39 -5.24
C THR A 201 -14.93 12.01 -6.59
N LYS A 202 -13.60 11.96 -6.70
CA LYS A 202 -12.93 11.52 -7.93
C LYS A 202 -13.25 10.07 -8.27
N VAL A 203 -13.22 9.18 -7.30
CA VAL A 203 -13.58 7.76 -7.47
C VAL A 203 -15.02 7.62 -7.92
N ALA A 204 -15.97 8.32 -7.30
CA ALA A 204 -17.38 8.34 -7.69
C ALA A 204 -17.55 8.79 -9.15
N SER A 205 -16.85 9.85 -9.56
CA SER A 205 -16.86 10.32 -10.95
C SER A 205 -16.37 9.27 -11.95
N VAL A 206 -15.29 8.55 -11.60
CA VAL A 206 -14.74 7.47 -12.44
C VAL A 206 -15.73 6.31 -12.58
N ILE A 207 -16.29 5.85 -11.45
CA ILE A 207 -17.28 4.78 -11.43
C ILE A 207 -18.51 5.16 -12.26
N GLY A 208 -19.00 6.40 -12.10
CA GLY A 208 -20.14 6.92 -12.87
C GLY A 208 -19.88 6.97 -14.38
N GLN A 209 -18.66 7.27 -14.82
CA GLN A 209 -18.28 7.25 -16.24
C GLN A 209 -18.23 5.84 -16.81
N LEU A 210 -17.80 4.85 -16.02
CA LEU A 210 -17.74 3.45 -16.45
C LEU A 210 -19.12 2.77 -16.52
N GLN A 211 -20.13 3.33 -15.86
CA GLN A 211 -21.51 2.82 -15.84
C GLN A 211 -22.40 3.48 -16.92
N GLN A 212 -21.88 4.44 -17.65
CA GLN A 212 -22.63 5.05 -18.77
C GLN A 212 -22.53 4.12 -20.00
N PRO A 213 -23.66 3.80 -20.65
CA PRO A 213 -23.72 2.90 -21.80
C PRO A 213 -23.02 3.45 -23.04
#